data_3002f166629c6de176a1f8b6a77668cf
#
_entry.id   3002f166629c6de176a1f8b6a77668cf
#
_cell.length_a   1.000
_cell.length_b   1.000
_cell.length_c   1.000
_cell.angle_alpha   90.00
_cell.angle_beta   90.00
_cell.angle_gamma   90.00
#
_symmetry.space_group_name_H-M   'P 1'
#
loop_
_entity.id
_entity.type
_entity.pdbx_description
1 polymer ?
#
loop_
_entity_poly.entity_id
_entity_poly.type
_entity_poly.pdbx_seq_one_letter_code
_entity_poly.pdbx_strand_id
1 'polypeptide(L)'
;MSKKETTGTVMRAEKIQREKGLAFTELGKTGFMVSQAGFGCYRVTENNGEHFDALTKALREGINIIDTSTNYMWGESELLVGKVMEELVEEGALKRDEVVIVSKIGYVQGPAMEISKERIKEGNPFPDMVYYDENCWHCIHPEFLQDHLTRSLDRLDMEKLDILLLHNPEYFLSLAKKKGTDRKEAEKEYYSRIEKAFIYLEEEAEKGRISWYGISSNTFPVSYEEFEHTSLEKILDIAGNISKNNHFAVIQFPANLYEGGAIYNKNREGLSLLDIAGEANLGTLVNRPLNAYRNNQLTRLSDFVIKAKISDKDVEEELKVFTITEKNMKKELKYFHEGFSEILTDRWSGFSGIEHWNMVRDNYFTPRFDQIIHGQEVKDKELDKYIKSFNNMMEKISDYYITKAIEKSDKIHEQLNRFLPDSIKHA
;
A
#
# COMPACT_ATOMS: atom_id res chain seq x y z
N MET A 1 -1.97 -20.22 -21.46
CA MET A 1 -2.67 -18.92 -21.41
C MET A 1 -3.68 -18.81 -22.53
N SER A 2 -4.92 -18.48 -22.25
CA SER A 2 -5.84 -18.23 -23.36
C SER A 2 -5.55 -16.84 -23.93
N LYS A 3 -5.31 -16.76 -25.23
CA LYS A 3 -5.12 -15.48 -25.96
C LYS A 3 -6.22 -14.43 -25.72
N LYS A 4 -7.31 -14.78 -25.02
CA LYS A 4 -8.45 -13.90 -24.73
C LYS A 4 -8.21 -12.91 -23.59
N GLU A 5 -7.43 -13.26 -22.55
CA GLU A 5 -7.26 -12.42 -21.37
C GLU A 5 -6.31 -11.23 -21.61
N THR A 6 -5.31 -11.42 -22.49
CA THR A 6 -4.39 -10.34 -22.87
C THR A 6 -5.01 -9.36 -23.86
N THR A 7 -6.04 -9.77 -24.58
CA THR A 7 -6.66 -8.95 -25.63
C THR A 7 -7.35 -7.71 -25.08
N GLY A 8 -8.00 -7.80 -23.90
CA GLY A 8 -8.69 -6.66 -23.28
C GLY A 8 -7.70 -5.54 -22.90
N THR A 9 -6.63 -5.88 -22.18
CA THR A 9 -5.63 -4.87 -21.79
C THR A 9 -4.90 -4.25 -22.97
N VAL A 10 -4.60 -5.03 -24.02
CA VAL A 10 -3.95 -4.54 -25.24
C VAL A 10 -4.87 -3.58 -26.01
N MET A 11 -6.13 -3.95 -26.23
CA MET A 11 -7.10 -3.10 -26.93
C MET A 11 -7.34 -1.78 -26.16
N ARG A 12 -7.43 -1.85 -24.84
CA ARG A 12 -7.58 -0.66 -23.99
C ARG A 12 -6.35 0.24 -24.07
N ALA A 13 -5.14 -0.33 -23.97
CA ALA A 13 -3.90 0.42 -24.09
C ALA A 13 -3.79 1.18 -25.41
N GLU A 14 -4.06 0.52 -26.54
CA GLU A 14 -4.05 1.14 -27.87
C GLU A 14 -5.06 2.29 -27.97
N LYS A 15 -6.27 2.11 -27.41
CA LYS A 15 -7.30 3.15 -27.40
C LYS A 15 -6.86 4.36 -26.57
N ILE A 16 -6.48 4.14 -25.31
CA ILE A 16 -6.13 5.21 -24.35
C ILE A 16 -4.85 5.93 -24.78
N GLN A 17 -3.84 5.22 -25.26
CA GLN A 17 -2.62 5.84 -25.79
C GLN A 17 -2.92 6.80 -26.93
N ARG A 18 -3.82 6.42 -27.85
CA ARG A 18 -4.24 7.26 -28.97
C ARG A 18 -5.07 8.47 -28.53
N GLU A 19 -5.99 8.28 -27.57
CA GLU A 19 -6.93 9.32 -27.14
C GLU A 19 -6.34 10.28 -26.11
N LYS A 20 -5.48 9.79 -25.21
CA LYS A 20 -5.01 10.54 -24.02
C LYS A 20 -3.49 10.64 -23.90
N GLY A 21 -2.74 9.93 -24.74
CA GLY A 21 -1.27 9.95 -24.71
C GLY A 21 -0.64 9.27 -23.49
N LEU A 22 -1.41 8.48 -22.71
CA LEU A 22 -0.89 7.75 -21.56
C LEU A 22 0.05 6.63 -22.02
N ALA A 23 1.20 6.49 -21.37
CA ALA A 23 2.18 5.47 -21.71
C ALA A 23 1.83 4.10 -21.10
N PHE A 24 1.99 3.05 -21.89
CA PHE A 24 1.77 1.67 -21.53
C PHE A 24 3.02 0.85 -21.75
N THR A 25 3.13 -0.27 -21.04
CA THR A 25 4.22 -1.25 -21.19
C THR A 25 3.68 -2.67 -20.98
N GLU A 26 4.34 -3.64 -21.60
CA GLU A 26 4.07 -5.04 -21.32
C GLU A 26 4.61 -5.41 -19.93
N LEU A 27 3.81 -6.09 -19.12
CA LEU A 27 4.19 -6.50 -17.77
C LEU A 27 4.93 -7.84 -17.81
N GLY A 28 6.18 -7.80 -18.24
CA GLY A 28 7.02 -8.98 -18.38
C GLY A 28 6.36 -10.07 -19.22
N LYS A 29 6.54 -11.34 -18.83
CA LYS A 29 5.97 -12.51 -19.54
C LYS A 29 4.46 -12.69 -19.34
N THR A 30 3.77 -11.81 -18.61
CA THR A 30 2.34 -11.97 -18.35
C THR A 30 1.46 -11.78 -19.60
N GLY A 31 1.95 -11.02 -20.57
CA GLY A 31 1.20 -10.58 -21.73
C GLY A 31 0.17 -9.49 -21.45
N PHE A 32 0.09 -8.99 -20.21
CA PHE A 32 -0.74 -7.83 -19.89
C PHE A 32 -0.06 -6.54 -20.34
N MET A 33 -0.80 -5.71 -21.07
CA MET A 33 -0.40 -4.35 -21.39
C MET A 33 -0.94 -3.40 -20.31
N VAL A 34 -0.07 -2.82 -19.51
CA VAL A 34 -0.44 -1.99 -18.36
C VAL A 34 0.05 -0.56 -18.49
N SER A 35 -0.70 0.38 -17.93
CA SER A 35 -0.26 1.77 -17.79
C SER A 35 1.00 1.83 -16.93
N GLN A 36 1.97 2.67 -17.32
CA GLN A 36 3.22 2.83 -16.56
C GLN A 36 3.00 3.41 -15.16
N ALA A 37 1.91 4.16 -14.95
CA ALA A 37 1.43 4.54 -13.63
C ALA A 37 0.31 3.59 -13.19
N GLY A 38 0.43 2.99 -12.00
CA GLY A 38 -0.60 2.17 -11.35
C GLY A 38 -1.31 2.93 -10.24
N PHE A 39 -2.52 2.49 -9.87
CA PHE A 39 -3.24 3.00 -8.71
C PHE A 39 -2.96 2.15 -7.47
N GLY A 40 -2.24 2.72 -6.49
CA GLY A 40 -1.92 2.06 -5.22
C GLY A 40 -2.99 2.31 -4.16
N CYS A 41 -3.54 1.23 -3.61
CA CYS A 41 -4.69 1.25 -2.70
C CYS A 41 -4.31 1.19 -1.21
N TYR A 42 -3.06 1.50 -0.84
CA TYR A 42 -2.57 1.32 0.54
C TYR A 42 -3.40 2.03 1.62
N ARG A 43 -4.01 3.19 1.30
CA ARG A 43 -4.75 4.02 2.25
C ARG A 43 -6.18 4.32 1.79
N VAL A 44 -6.74 3.55 0.89
CA VAL A 44 -8.11 3.74 0.42
C VAL A 44 -9.06 2.73 1.08
N THR A 45 -10.28 3.16 1.33
CA THR A 45 -11.35 2.40 2.00
C THR A 45 -12.67 2.62 1.29
N GLU A 46 -13.56 1.65 1.32
CA GLU A 46 -14.89 1.73 0.72
C GLU A 46 -15.80 2.76 1.39
N ASN A 47 -15.54 3.07 2.66
CA ASN A 47 -16.35 3.99 3.45
C ASN A 47 -16.09 5.48 3.16
N ASN A 48 -15.18 5.78 2.22
CA ASN A 48 -14.82 7.15 1.84
C ASN A 48 -15.15 7.42 0.37
N GLY A 49 -16.14 8.28 0.10
CA GLY A 49 -16.56 8.63 -1.26
C GLY A 49 -15.44 9.25 -2.11
N GLU A 50 -14.53 10.02 -1.53
CA GLU A 50 -13.40 10.58 -2.28
C GLU A 50 -12.44 9.50 -2.78
N HIS A 51 -12.28 8.41 -2.02
CA HIS A 51 -11.47 7.27 -2.45
C HIS A 51 -12.13 6.52 -3.62
N PHE A 52 -13.45 6.36 -3.56
CA PHE A 52 -14.24 5.79 -4.63
C PHE A 52 -14.13 6.62 -5.90
N ASP A 53 -14.34 7.94 -5.80
CA ASP A 53 -14.23 8.87 -6.92
C ASP A 53 -12.83 8.90 -7.52
N ALA A 54 -11.78 8.84 -6.67
CA ALA A 54 -10.39 8.85 -7.11
C ALA A 54 -10.04 7.61 -7.94
N LEU A 55 -10.41 6.40 -7.47
CA LEU A 55 -10.17 5.16 -8.20
C LEU A 55 -11.00 5.10 -9.49
N THR A 56 -12.29 5.46 -9.42
CA THR A 56 -13.19 5.54 -10.58
C THR A 56 -12.62 6.47 -11.63
N LYS A 57 -12.19 7.68 -11.24
CA LYS A 57 -11.57 8.65 -12.15
C LYS A 57 -10.28 8.11 -12.76
N ALA A 58 -9.39 7.50 -11.96
CA ALA A 58 -8.13 6.95 -12.46
C ALA A 58 -8.38 5.89 -13.54
N LEU A 59 -9.33 4.99 -13.33
CA LEU A 59 -9.71 3.97 -14.30
C LEU A 59 -10.32 4.58 -15.56
N ARG A 60 -11.23 5.55 -15.42
CA ARG A 60 -11.81 6.27 -16.58
C ARG A 60 -10.76 7.07 -17.37
N GLU A 61 -9.73 7.58 -16.70
CA GLU A 61 -8.61 8.28 -17.34
C GLU A 61 -7.57 7.35 -17.98
N GLY A 62 -7.68 6.05 -17.79
CA GLY A 62 -6.87 5.06 -18.52
C GLY A 62 -5.85 4.29 -17.70
N ILE A 63 -5.69 4.59 -16.40
CA ILE A 63 -4.98 3.68 -15.49
C ILE A 63 -5.68 2.33 -15.55
N ASN A 64 -4.91 1.25 -15.71
CA ASN A 64 -5.47 -0.10 -15.84
C ASN A 64 -4.73 -1.16 -15.02
N ILE A 65 -3.90 -0.74 -14.06
CA ILE A 65 -3.32 -1.63 -13.06
C ILE A 65 -3.60 -1.07 -11.67
N ILE A 66 -4.20 -1.91 -10.82
CA ILE A 66 -4.58 -1.61 -9.44
C ILE A 66 -3.75 -2.48 -8.52
N ASP A 67 -3.11 -1.88 -7.52
CA ASP A 67 -2.29 -2.56 -6.51
C ASP A 67 -2.95 -2.46 -5.14
N THR A 68 -3.54 -3.56 -4.65
CA THR A 68 -4.16 -3.68 -3.34
C THR A 68 -3.50 -4.77 -2.49
N SER A 69 -4.08 -5.13 -1.35
CA SER A 69 -3.62 -6.20 -0.45
C SER A 69 -4.68 -6.55 0.58
N THR A 70 -4.68 -7.78 1.06
CA THR A 70 -5.61 -8.28 2.09
C THR A 70 -5.54 -7.52 3.41
N ASN A 71 -4.39 -6.89 3.73
CA ASN A 71 -4.22 -6.14 4.98
C ASN A 71 -4.42 -4.62 4.82
N TYR A 72 -4.54 -4.10 3.58
CA TYR A 72 -4.76 -2.67 3.38
C TYR A 72 -6.12 -2.25 3.92
N MET A 73 -6.11 -1.31 4.88
CA MET A 73 -7.31 -0.88 5.60
C MET A 73 -8.17 -2.07 6.08
N TRP A 74 -7.50 -3.14 6.53
CA TRP A 74 -8.14 -4.35 7.07
C TRP A 74 -9.04 -5.12 6.08
N GLY A 75 -8.75 -5.00 4.78
CA GLY A 75 -9.51 -5.59 3.69
C GLY A 75 -10.49 -4.64 2.99
N GLU A 76 -10.76 -3.47 3.57
CA GLU A 76 -11.67 -2.47 2.96
C GLU A 76 -11.17 -1.94 1.62
N SER A 77 -9.85 -1.96 1.42
CA SER A 77 -9.24 -1.61 0.14
C SER A 77 -9.65 -2.58 -0.99
N GLU A 78 -9.76 -3.87 -0.71
CA GLU A 78 -10.25 -4.85 -1.69
C GLU A 78 -11.75 -4.70 -1.93
N LEU A 79 -12.55 -4.40 -0.89
CA LEU A 79 -13.99 -4.09 -1.03
C LEU A 79 -14.21 -2.88 -1.94
N LEU A 80 -13.42 -1.80 -1.74
CA LEU A 80 -13.49 -0.63 -2.61
C LEU A 80 -13.19 -0.98 -4.07
N VAL A 81 -12.13 -1.78 -4.32
CA VAL A 81 -11.76 -2.20 -5.67
C VAL A 81 -12.87 -3.01 -6.32
N GLY A 82 -13.45 -3.99 -5.59
CA GLY A 82 -14.57 -4.80 -6.06
C GLY A 82 -15.75 -3.93 -6.48
N LYS A 83 -16.19 -3.03 -5.58
CA LYS A 83 -17.33 -2.13 -5.81
C LYS A 83 -17.12 -1.18 -7.00
N VAL A 84 -15.93 -0.57 -7.14
CA VAL A 84 -15.64 0.30 -8.29
C VAL A 84 -15.61 -0.49 -9.60
N MET A 85 -15.05 -1.71 -9.58
CA MET A 85 -15.02 -2.56 -10.76
C MET A 85 -16.42 -3.02 -11.18
N GLU A 86 -17.25 -3.44 -10.23
CA GLU A 86 -18.66 -3.81 -10.46
C GLU A 86 -19.40 -2.66 -11.15
N GLU A 87 -19.39 -1.44 -10.55
CA GLU A 87 -20.09 -0.28 -11.11
C GLU A 87 -19.62 0.08 -12.51
N LEU A 88 -18.30 0.14 -12.74
CA LEU A 88 -17.76 0.51 -14.05
C LEU A 88 -18.02 -0.55 -15.15
N VAL A 89 -18.10 -1.82 -14.77
CA VAL A 89 -18.45 -2.90 -15.71
C VAL A 89 -19.94 -2.91 -16.00
N GLU A 90 -20.81 -2.71 -15.00
CA GLU A 90 -22.27 -2.60 -15.19
C GLU A 90 -22.66 -1.40 -16.06
N GLU A 91 -22.00 -0.26 -15.86
CA GLU A 91 -22.20 0.93 -16.72
C GLU A 91 -21.69 0.73 -18.16
N GLY A 92 -20.93 -0.34 -18.44
CA GLY A 92 -20.25 -0.55 -19.71
C GLY A 92 -19.10 0.43 -19.98
N ALA A 93 -18.58 1.11 -18.95
CA ALA A 93 -17.47 2.04 -19.04
C ALA A 93 -16.14 1.31 -19.29
N LEU A 94 -16.01 0.09 -18.78
CA LEU A 94 -14.87 -0.81 -19.02
C LEU A 94 -15.32 -2.28 -18.95
N LYS A 95 -14.42 -3.19 -19.37
CA LYS A 95 -14.58 -4.62 -19.18
C LYS A 95 -13.60 -5.13 -18.13
N ARG A 96 -13.95 -6.22 -17.44
CA ARG A 96 -13.09 -6.83 -16.42
C ARG A 96 -11.68 -7.18 -16.96
N ASP A 97 -11.60 -7.68 -18.19
CA ASP A 97 -10.35 -8.08 -18.85
C ASP A 97 -9.50 -6.90 -19.37
N GLU A 98 -9.97 -5.67 -19.20
CA GLU A 98 -9.23 -4.44 -19.52
C GLU A 98 -8.37 -3.91 -18.36
N VAL A 99 -8.57 -4.45 -17.13
CA VAL A 99 -7.90 -4.00 -15.91
C VAL A 99 -7.17 -5.17 -15.26
N VAL A 100 -5.94 -4.91 -14.80
CA VAL A 100 -5.12 -5.87 -14.04
C VAL A 100 -5.22 -5.53 -12.56
N ILE A 101 -5.65 -6.51 -11.76
CA ILE A 101 -5.75 -6.38 -10.31
C ILE A 101 -4.67 -7.22 -9.66
N VAL A 102 -3.85 -6.55 -8.84
CA VAL A 102 -2.79 -7.15 -8.04
C VAL A 102 -3.23 -7.09 -6.58
N SER A 103 -3.30 -8.25 -5.90
CA SER A 103 -3.44 -8.32 -4.45
C SER A 103 -2.28 -9.08 -3.82
N LYS A 104 -2.19 -9.03 -2.49
CA LYS A 104 -1.05 -9.58 -1.75
C LYS A 104 -1.53 -10.27 -0.48
N ILE A 105 -0.85 -11.36 -0.11
CA ILE A 105 -1.11 -12.12 1.12
C ILE A 105 0.21 -12.36 1.86
N GLY A 106 0.19 -12.19 3.18
CA GLY A 106 1.35 -12.43 4.03
C GLY A 106 1.17 -11.87 5.44
N TYR A 107 0.66 -10.65 5.55
CA TYR A 107 0.42 -10.01 6.85
C TYR A 107 -0.77 -10.63 7.59
N VAL A 108 -0.56 -10.83 8.89
CA VAL A 108 -1.59 -11.25 9.84
C VAL A 108 -1.84 -10.11 10.80
N GLN A 109 -2.80 -9.28 10.46
CA GLN A 109 -3.19 -8.05 11.15
C GLN A 109 -4.71 -7.90 11.14
N GLY A 110 -5.27 -7.08 12.04
CA GLY A 110 -6.71 -6.84 12.09
C GLY A 110 -7.55 -8.13 12.09
N PRO A 111 -8.55 -8.28 11.21
CA PRO A 111 -9.41 -9.47 11.15
C PRO A 111 -8.63 -10.78 10.94
N ALA A 112 -7.53 -10.77 10.17
CA ALA A 112 -6.69 -11.95 9.97
C ALA A 112 -6.04 -12.42 11.27
N MET A 113 -5.70 -11.48 12.17
CA MET A 113 -5.15 -11.81 13.48
C MET A 113 -6.21 -12.45 14.38
N GLU A 114 -7.44 -11.96 14.37
CA GLU A 114 -8.52 -12.54 15.15
C GLU A 114 -8.84 -13.97 14.70
N ILE A 115 -8.92 -14.22 13.40
CA ILE A 115 -9.06 -15.57 12.82
C ILE A 115 -7.93 -16.48 13.29
N SER A 116 -6.67 -15.98 13.22
CA SER A 116 -5.50 -16.76 13.62
C SER A 116 -5.50 -17.08 15.12
N LYS A 117 -5.90 -16.15 15.98
CA LYS A 117 -6.05 -16.35 17.43
C LYS A 117 -7.16 -17.35 17.74
N GLU A 118 -8.27 -17.34 17.00
CA GLU A 118 -9.37 -18.27 17.18
C GLU A 118 -8.94 -19.70 16.82
N ARG A 119 -8.26 -19.89 15.69
CA ARG A 119 -7.68 -21.19 15.31
C ARG A 119 -6.67 -21.71 16.35
N ILE A 120 -5.89 -20.84 16.97
CA ILE A 120 -4.97 -21.23 18.08
C ILE A 120 -5.78 -21.76 19.27
N LYS A 121 -6.89 -21.11 19.67
CA LYS A 121 -7.76 -21.56 20.76
C LYS A 121 -8.41 -22.92 20.47
N GLU A 122 -8.75 -23.16 19.21
CA GLU A 122 -9.33 -24.42 18.73
C GLU A 122 -8.30 -25.54 18.56
N GLY A 123 -7.00 -25.27 18.79
CA GLY A 123 -5.92 -26.25 18.63
C GLY A 123 -5.52 -26.53 17.19
N ASN A 124 -5.92 -25.68 16.23
CA ASN A 124 -5.63 -25.80 14.80
C ASN A 124 -4.96 -24.52 14.24
N PRO A 125 -3.79 -24.09 14.77
CA PRO A 125 -3.12 -22.88 14.30
C PRO A 125 -2.62 -23.04 12.86
N PHE A 126 -2.53 -21.91 12.13
CA PHE A 126 -1.82 -21.91 10.86
C PHE A 126 -0.35 -22.26 11.07
N PRO A 127 0.20 -23.24 10.31
CA PRO A 127 1.61 -23.59 10.44
C PRO A 127 2.53 -22.45 9.98
N ASP A 128 3.79 -22.56 10.35
CA ASP A 128 4.88 -21.64 9.93
C ASP A 128 4.61 -20.15 10.26
N MET A 129 3.76 -19.84 11.25
CA MET A 129 3.44 -18.49 11.69
C MET A 129 4.67 -17.76 12.23
N VAL A 130 4.91 -16.55 11.72
CA VAL A 130 5.98 -15.64 12.16
C VAL A 130 5.37 -14.62 13.13
N TYR A 131 5.61 -14.80 14.42
CA TYR A 131 5.17 -13.88 15.48
C TYR A 131 6.18 -12.73 15.61
N TYR A 132 6.05 -11.70 14.77
CA TYR A 132 7.03 -10.63 14.67
C TYR A 132 6.95 -9.62 15.82
N ASP A 133 5.73 -9.17 16.14
CA ASP A 133 5.39 -8.37 17.34
C ASP A 133 3.93 -8.59 17.76
N GLU A 134 3.45 -7.84 18.75
CA GLU A 134 2.10 -8.01 19.30
C GLU A 134 0.98 -7.73 18.30
N ASN A 135 1.22 -6.84 17.34
CA ASN A 135 0.22 -6.34 16.39
C ASN A 135 0.51 -6.75 14.95
N CYS A 136 1.60 -7.45 14.72
CA CYS A 136 2.03 -7.86 13.38
C CYS A 136 2.61 -9.28 13.40
N TRP A 137 1.84 -10.22 12.88
CA TRP A 137 2.32 -11.55 12.54
C TRP A 137 2.40 -11.69 11.03
N HIS A 138 3.05 -12.74 10.57
CA HIS A 138 3.21 -12.97 9.13
C HIS A 138 3.15 -14.48 8.84
N CYS A 139 2.50 -14.84 7.70
CA CYS A 139 2.39 -16.23 7.27
C CYS A 139 2.27 -16.33 5.75
N ILE A 140 3.04 -17.28 5.16
CA ILE A 140 2.92 -17.66 3.76
C ILE A 140 2.70 -19.17 3.59
N HIS A 141 2.30 -19.86 4.67
CA HIS A 141 2.00 -21.29 4.58
C HIS A 141 0.78 -21.53 3.66
N PRO A 142 0.75 -22.62 2.88
CA PRO A 142 -0.35 -22.94 1.97
C PRO A 142 -1.75 -22.84 2.58
N GLU A 143 -1.95 -23.34 3.82
CA GLU A 143 -3.25 -23.25 4.50
C GLU A 143 -3.70 -21.79 4.74
N PHE A 144 -2.75 -20.92 5.11
CA PHE A 144 -3.02 -19.50 5.29
C PHE A 144 -3.31 -18.83 3.96
N LEU A 145 -2.52 -19.13 2.93
CA LEU A 145 -2.74 -18.60 1.58
C LEU A 145 -4.10 -19.02 1.02
N GLN A 146 -4.51 -20.27 1.24
CA GLN A 146 -5.81 -20.80 0.80
C GLN A 146 -6.98 -20.04 1.44
N ASP A 147 -6.98 -19.89 2.76
CA ASP A 147 -8.03 -19.16 3.48
C ASP A 147 -8.12 -17.71 3.02
N HIS A 148 -6.96 -17.05 2.96
CA HIS A 148 -6.91 -15.62 2.65
C HIS A 148 -7.11 -15.30 1.16
N LEU A 149 -6.73 -16.18 0.22
CA LEU A 149 -7.07 -16.01 -1.20
C LEU A 149 -8.59 -16.10 -1.40
N THR A 150 -9.25 -17.05 -0.74
CA THR A 150 -10.71 -17.17 -0.82
C THR A 150 -11.39 -15.89 -0.33
N ARG A 151 -11.01 -15.40 0.87
CA ARG A 151 -11.54 -14.14 1.41
C ARG A 151 -11.20 -12.91 0.56
N SER A 152 -10.05 -12.90 -0.11
CA SER A 152 -9.66 -11.83 -1.02
C SER A 152 -10.55 -11.80 -2.25
N LEU A 153 -10.80 -12.97 -2.87
CA LEU A 153 -11.71 -13.08 -4.00
C LEU A 153 -13.15 -12.70 -3.63
N ASP A 154 -13.63 -13.11 -2.42
CA ASP A 154 -14.94 -12.72 -1.90
C ASP A 154 -15.04 -11.19 -1.72
N ARG A 155 -14.02 -10.51 -1.16
CA ARG A 155 -14.04 -9.04 -1.02
C ARG A 155 -13.95 -8.28 -2.33
N LEU A 156 -13.21 -8.83 -3.29
CA LEU A 156 -13.09 -8.27 -4.63
C LEU A 156 -14.32 -8.54 -5.50
N ASP A 157 -15.21 -9.44 -5.06
CA ASP A 157 -16.33 -9.98 -5.85
C ASP A 157 -15.86 -10.52 -7.20
N MET A 158 -14.86 -11.42 -7.17
CA MET A 158 -14.22 -11.98 -8.36
C MET A 158 -13.94 -13.46 -8.20
N GLU A 159 -14.13 -14.21 -9.29
CA GLU A 159 -13.74 -15.62 -9.32
C GLU A 159 -12.23 -15.83 -9.51
N LYS A 160 -11.55 -14.82 -10.06
CA LYS A 160 -10.14 -14.89 -10.44
C LYS A 160 -9.41 -13.57 -10.19
N LEU A 161 -8.22 -13.68 -9.62
CA LEU A 161 -7.27 -12.58 -9.48
C LEU A 161 -6.23 -12.62 -10.61
N ASP A 162 -5.85 -11.46 -11.17
CA ASP A 162 -4.84 -11.42 -12.22
C ASP A 162 -3.44 -11.73 -11.69
N ILE A 163 -3.06 -11.12 -10.56
CA ILE A 163 -1.73 -11.32 -9.95
C ILE A 163 -1.87 -11.39 -8.43
N LEU A 164 -1.34 -12.46 -7.83
CA LEU A 164 -1.21 -12.61 -6.39
C LEU A 164 0.26 -12.55 -5.97
N LEU A 165 0.61 -11.65 -5.05
CA LEU A 165 1.97 -11.54 -4.52
C LEU A 165 2.06 -12.08 -3.09
N LEU A 166 3.13 -12.81 -2.77
CA LEU A 166 3.55 -13.01 -1.39
C LEU A 166 4.01 -11.65 -0.82
N HIS A 167 3.41 -11.21 0.27
CA HIS A 167 3.61 -9.89 0.81
C HIS A 167 4.67 -9.84 1.89
N ASN A 168 5.86 -9.36 1.56
CA ASN A 168 7.02 -9.19 2.44
C ASN A 168 7.40 -10.47 3.22
N PRO A 169 7.69 -11.59 2.56
CA PRO A 169 8.07 -12.84 3.23
C PRO A 169 9.32 -12.70 4.10
N GLU A 170 10.14 -11.69 3.86
CA GLU A 170 11.35 -11.35 4.62
C GLU A 170 11.11 -11.05 6.11
N TYR A 171 9.86 -10.92 6.56
CA TYR A 171 9.55 -10.85 8.00
C TYR A 171 10.08 -12.05 8.77
N PHE A 172 10.14 -13.22 8.13
CA PHE A 172 10.80 -14.38 8.72
C PHE A 172 12.30 -14.15 8.96
N LEU A 173 13.03 -13.62 7.97
CA LEU A 173 14.45 -13.29 8.10
C LEU A 173 14.71 -12.24 9.17
N SER A 174 13.88 -11.20 9.22
CA SER A 174 13.97 -10.15 10.24
C SER A 174 13.78 -10.71 11.65
N LEU A 175 12.82 -11.63 11.84
CA LEU A 175 12.64 -12.32 13.14
C LEU A 175 13.80 -13.25 13.46
N ALA A 176 14.31 -14.01 12.50
CA ALA A 176 15.45 -14.89 12.66
C ALA A 176 16.71 -14.11 13.10
N LYS A 177 16.97 -12.96 12.46
CA LYS A 177 18.04 -12.02 12.85
C LYS A 177 17.89 -11.53 14.29
N LYS A 178 16.68 -11.11 14.69
CA LYS A 178 16.37 -10.69 16.07
C LYS A 178 16.63 -11.79 17.09
N LYS A 179 16.39 -13.06 16.70
CA LYS A 179 16.62 -14.25 17.54
C LYS A 179 18.08 -14.73 17.55
N GLY A 180 18.95 -14.16 16.72
CA GLY A 180 20.34 -14.58 16.58
C GLY A 180 20.52 -15.92 15.86
N THR A 181 19.57 -16.32 15.04
CA THR A 181 19.66 -17.54 14.21
C THR A 181 20.83 -17.42 13.23
N ASP A 182 21.54 -18.51 12.97
CA ASP A 182 22.58 -18.54 11.92
C ASP A 182 21.98 -18.15 10.56
N ARG A 183 22.71 -17.33 9.80
CA ARG A 183 22.22 -16.81 8.52
C ARG A 183 21.90 -17.91 7.52
N LYS A 184 22.76 -18.94 7.41
CA LYS A 184 22.57 -20.03 6.45
C LYS A 184 21.35 -20.88 6.81
N GLU A 185 21.15 -21.12 8.12
CA GLU A 185 19.98 -21.83 8.62
C GLU A 185 18.71 -21.03 8.34
N ALA A 186 18.69 -19.72 8.63
CA ALA A 186 17.58 -18.84 8.34
C ALA A 186 17.25 -18.76 6.84
N GLU A 187 18.26 -18.61 5.99
CA GLU A 187 18.09 -18.61 4.53
C GLU A 187 17.49 -19.93 4.03
N LYS A 188 17.99 -21.08 4.51
CA LYS A 188 17.48 -22.39 4.10
C LYS A 188 15.99 -22.54 4.43
N GLU A 189 15.58 -22.19 5.63
CA GLU A 189 14.17 -22.24 6.05
C GLU A 189 13.33 -21.22 5.28
N TYR A 190 13.82 -20.00 5.05
CA TYR A 190 13.15 -18.95 4.31
C TYR A 190 12.76 -19.41 2.89
N TYR A 191 13.72 -19.94 2.15
CA TYR A 191 13.48 -20.41 0.80
C TYR A 191 12.65 -21.71 0.76
N SER A 192 12.73 -22.56 1.77
CA SER A 192 11.83 -23.72 1.91
C SER A 192 10.37 -23.30 2.11
N ARG A 193 10.11 -22.22 2.85
CA ARG A 193 8.76 -21.65 3.00
C ARG A 193 8.24 -21.07 1.69
N ILE A 194 9.09 -20.36 0.94
CA ILE A 194 8.74 -19.83 -0.39
C ILE A 194 8.44 -20.98 -1.36
N GLU A 195 9.21 -22.06 -1.35
CA GLU A 195 8.97 -23.22 -2.20
C GLU A 195 7.60 -23.85 -1.93
N LYS A 196 7.25 -24.08 -0.65
CA LYS A 196 5.91 -24.57 -0.26
C LYS A 196 4.80 -23.64 -0.76
N ALA A 197 4.97 -22.32 -0.60
CA ALA A 197 4.03 -21.33 -1.07
C ALA A 197 3.89 -21.36 -2.60
N PHE A 198 4.98 -21.48 -3.33
CA PHE A 198 4.98 -21.52 -4.80
C PHE A 198 4.30 -22.77 -5.34
N ILE A 199 4.53 -23.95 -4.74
CA ILE A 199 3.82 -25.20 -5.09
C ILE A 199 2.30 -24.96 -5.02
N TYR A 200 1.83 -24.39 -3.90
CA TYR A 200 0.41 -24.06 -3.74
C TYR A 200 -0.08 -23.03 -4.77
N LEU A 201 0.70 -21.98 -5.06
CA LEU A 201 0.31 -20.94 -6.02
C LEU A 201 0.26 -21.45 -7.45
N GLU A 202 1.12 -22.40 -7.82
CA GLU A 202 1.01 -23.12 -9.11
C GLU A 202 -0.31 -23.90 -9.20
N GLU A 203 -0.70 -24.61 -8.15
CA GLU A 203 -2.00 -25.30 -8.12
C GLU A 203 -3.17 -24.32 -8.28
N GLU A 204 -3.12 -23.16 -7.66
CA GLU A 204 -4.17 -22.14 -7.78
C GLU A 204 -4.21 -21.49 -9.18
N ALA A 205 -3.04 -21.36 -9.82
CA ALA A 205 -2.95 -20.92 -11.21
C ALA A 205 -3.52 -21.99 -12.17
N GLU A 206 -3.23 -23.26 -11.97
CA GLU A 206 -3.81 -24.37 -12.73
C GLU A 206 -5.32 -24.50 -12.55
N LYS A 207 -5.84 -24.23 -11.32
CA LYS A 207 -7.29 -24.15 -11.04
C LYS A 207 -7.96 -22.92 -11.64
N GLY A 208 -7.18 -21.94 -12.12
CA GLY A 208 -7.67 -20.70 -12.71
C GLY A 208 -8.14 -19.66 -11.69
N ARG A 209 -7.82 -19.79 -10.40
CA ARG A 209 -8.16 -18.78 -9.37
C ARG A 209 -7.20 -17.59 -9.36
N ILE A 210 -5.98 -17.77 -9.87
CA ILE A 210 -5.04 -16.68 -10.16
C ILE A 210 -4.51 -16.85 -11.58
N SER A 211 -4.08 -15.77 -12.25
CA SER A 211 -3.40 -15.90 -13.56
C SER A 211 -1.89 -16.03 -13.37
N TRP A 212 -1.33 -15.20 -12.51
CA TRP A 212 0.10 -15.11 -12.23
C TRP A 212 0.35 -14.90 -10.74
N TYR A 213 1.53 -15.27 -10.29
CA TYR A 213 1.96 -14.94 -8.94
C TYR A 213 3.35 -14.32 -8.91
N GLY A 214 3.71 -13.79 -7.74
CA GLY A 214 5.00 -13.16 -7.53
C GLY A 214 5.31 -12.88 -6.08
N ILE A 215 6.28 -12.02 -5.84
CA ILE A 215 6.66 -11.56 -4.50
C ILE A 215 6.74 -10.04 -4.48
N SER A 216 6.16 -9.43 -3.43
CA SER A 216 6.44 -8.07 -3.02
C SER A 216 7.40 -8.12 -1.84
N SER A 217 8.61 -7.57 -1.99
CA SER A 217 9.61 -7.56 -0.91
C SER A 217 10.37 -6.24 -0.85
N ASN A 218 10.46 -5.69 0.36
CA ASN A 218 11.29 -4.50 0.62
C ASN A 218 12.78 -4.83 0.59
N THR A 219 13.15 -6.10 0.66
CA THR A 219 14.54 -6.53 0.73
C THR A 219 15.11 -7.10 -0.56
N PHE A 220 14.35 -7.09 -1.64
CA PHE A 220 14.92 -7.32 -2.98
C PHE A 220 16.02 -6.31 -3.34
N PRO A 221 15.84 -4.99 -3.09
CA PRO A 221 16.85 -4.00 -3.47
C PRO A 221 18.02 -3.86 -2.49
N VAL A 222 18.02 -4.54 -1.34
CA VAL A 222 19.13 -4.39 -0.39
C VAL A 222 20.36 -5.18 -0.85
N SER A 223 21.55 -4.84 -0.30
CA SER A 223 22.78 -5.57 -0.63
C SER A 223 22.65 -7.07 -0.31
N TYR A 224 23.23 -7.91 -1.16
CA TYR A 224 23.26 -9.37 -0.94
C TYR A 224 24.02 -9.76 0.35
N GLU A 225 24.80 -8.86 0.92
CA GLU A 225 25.50 -9.07 2.19
C GLU A 225 24.59 -8.91 3.40
N GLU A 226 23.45 -8.24 3.25
CA GLU A 226 22.49 -8.06 4.33
C GLU A 226 21.80 -9.37 4.70
N PHE A 227 21.53 -9.53 6.01
CA PHE A 227 20.92 -10.75 6.54
C PHE A 227 19.52 -10.98 5.96
N GLU A 228 18.73 -9.91 5.80
CA GLU A 228 17.37 -9.96 5.32
C GLU A 228 17.25 -9.95 3.78
N HIS A 229 18.36 -9.98 3.03
CA HIS A 229 18.32 -9.95 1.57
C HIS A 229 17.49 -11.09 0.98
N THR A 230 16.56 -10.74 0.10
CA THR A 230 15.78 -11.69 -0.71
C THR A 230 16.42 -11.82 -2.09
N SER A 231 17.05 -12.96 -2.40
CA SER A 231 17.71 -13.21 -3.69
C SER A 231 16.69 -13.61 -4.76
N LEU A 232 16.59 -12.81 -5.81
CA LEU A 232 15.75 -13.11 -6.96
C LEU A 232 16.23 -14.36 -7.72
N GLU A 233 17.55 -14.60 -7.79
CA GLU A 233 18.11 -15.78 -8.44
C GLU A 233 17.64 -17.09 -7.77
N LYS A 234 17.70 -17.13 -6.42
CA LYS A 234 17.21 -18.31 -5.68
C LYS A 234 15.71 -18.53 -5.86
N ILE A 235 14.94 -17.44 -5.97
CA ILE A 235 13.50 -17.51 -6.23
C ILE A 235 13.21 -18.04 -7.64
N LEU A 236 13.96 -17.59 -8.63
CA LEU A 236 13.86 -18.09 -10.00
C LEU A 236 14.23 -19.59 -10.09
N ASP A 237 15.27 -20.02 -9.38
CA ASP A 237 15.64 -21.42 -9.27
C ASP A 237 14.51 -22.25 -8.66
N ILE A 238 13.87 -21.79 -7.58
CA ILE A 238 12.73 -22.47 -6.94
C ILE A 238 11.58 -22.60 -7.95
N ALA A 239 11.18 -21.49 -8.58
CA ALA A 239 10.10 -21.52 -9.54
C ALA A 239 10.40 -22.46 -10.73
N GLY A 240 11.62 -22.42 -11.26
CA GLY A 240 12.09 -23.28 -12.35
C GLY A 240 12.15 -24.76 -12.00
N ASN A 241 12.46 -25.09 -10.74
CA ASN A 241 12.47 -26.46 -10.23
C ASN A 241 11.07 -27.04 -10.05
N ILE A 242 10.07 -26.20 -9.69
CA ILE A 242 8.67 -26.64 -9.58
C ILE A 242 8.09 -26.89 -10.97
N SER A 243 8.23 -25.94 -11.90
CA SER A 243 7.73 -26.07 -13.26
C SER A 243 8.54 -25.22 -14.25
N LYS A 244 8.86 -25.80 -15.40
CA LYS A 244 9.48 -25.04 -16.50
C LYS A 244 8.56 -23.96 -17.06
N ASN A 245 7.25 -24.17 -17.00
CA ASN A 245 6.22 -23.24 -17.43
C ASN A 245 5.52 -22.60 -16.23
N ASN A 246 6.29 -22.27 -15.19
CA ASN A 246 5.76 -21.70 -13.96
C ASN A 246 5.06 -20.35 -14.19
N HIS A 247 4.12 -20.03 -13.29
CA HIS A 247 3.35 -18.79 -13.30
C HIS A 247 3.99 -17.69 -12.41
N PHE A 248 5.24 -17.86 -11.94
CA PHE A 248 5.99 -16.78 -11.28
C PHE A 248 6.39 -15.73 -12.31
N ALA A 249 5.78 -14.55 -12.28
CA ALA A 249 5.92 -13.58 -13.35
C ALA A 249 6.14 -12.13 -12.89
N VAL A 250 5.92 -11.80 -11.63
CA VAL A 250 5.93 -10.41 -11.16
C VAL A 250 6.69 -10.27 -9.86
N ILE A 251 7.52 -9.23 -9.77
CA ILE A 251 8.13 -8.79 -8.52
C ILE A 251 7.74 -7.35 -8.22
N GLN A 252 7.59 -7.04 -6.92
CA GLN A 252 7.35 -5.68 -6.45
C GLN A 252 8.39 -5.30 -5.40
N PHE A 253 8.93 -4.10 -5.50
CA PHE A 253 9.96 -3.59 -4.61
C PHE A 253 9.93 -2.06 -4.53
N PRO A 254 10.50 -1.46 -3.46
CA PRO A 254 10.63 -0.01 -3.37
C PRO A 254 11.73 0.51 -4.32
N ALA A 255 11.38 1.55 -5.07
CA ALA A 255 12.36 2.33 -5.81
C ALA A 255 11.94 3.80 -5.87
N ASN A 256 12.83 4.69 -5.51
CA ASN A 256 12.67 6.14 -5.55
C ASN A 256 14.05 6.81 -5.44
N LEU A 257 14.07 8.14 -5.36
CA LEU A 257 15.30 8.93 -5.32
C LEU A 257 16.27 8.50 -4.19
N TYR A 258 15.78 8.05 -3.04
CA TYR A 258 16.60 7.60 -1.91
C TYR A 258 16.76 6.08 -1.82
N GLU A 259 15.85 5.34 -2.42
CA GLU A 259 15.84 3.87 -2.41
C GLU A 259 16.20 3.34 -3.81
N GLY A 260 17.42 3.63 -4.27
CA GLY A 260 17.91 3.26 -5.60
C GLY A 260 18.57 1.87 -5.69
N GLY A 261 18.46 1.06 -4.63
CA GLY A 261 19.19 -0.22 -4.53
C GLY A 261 18.88 -1.20 -5.65
N ALA A 262 17.67 -1.16 -6.21
CA ALA A 262 17.30 -2.00 -7.36
C ALA A 262 18.16 -1.77 -8.61
N ILE A 263 18.78 -0.59 -8.72
CA ILE A 263 19.64 -0.19 -9.84
C ILE A 263 21.12 -0.35 -9.46
N TYR A 264 21.50 0.10 -8.25
CA TYR A 264 22.90 0.28 -7.87
C TYR A 264 23.49 -0.94 -7.14
N ASN A 265 22.70 -1.66 -6.33
CA ASN A 265 23.19 -2.84 -5.65
C ASN A 265 23.35 -3.99 -6.65
N LYS A 266 24.53 -4.56 -6.68
CA LYS A 266 24.87 -5.66 -7.57
C LYS A 266 25.00 -6.94 -6.77
N ASN A 267 24.55 -8.06 -7.35
CA ASN A 267 24.78 -9.40 -6.83
C ASN A 267 26.27 -9.81 -7.06
N ARG A 268 26.58 -11.08 -6.74
CA ARG A 268 27.95 -11.62 -6.91
C ARG A 268 28.42 -11.67 -8.36
N GLU A 269 27.50 -11.69 -9.32
CA GLU A 269 27.77 -11.73 -10.76
C GLU A 269 27.81 -10.33 -11.38
N GLY A 270 27.62 -9.29 -10.59
CA GLY A 270 27.62 -7.90 -11.03
C GLY A 270 26.30 -7.42 -11.63
N LEU A 271 25.22 -8.18 -11.49
CA LEU A 271 23.88 -7.83 -11.97
C LEU A 271 23.07 -7.11 -10.89
N SER A 272 22.29 -6.12 -11.29
CA SER A 272 21.30 -5.48 -10.42
C SER A 272 20.00 -6.29 -10.38
N LEU A 273 19.12 -5.97 -9.44
CA LEU A 273 17.79 -6.54 -9.40
C LEU A 273 17.03 -6.37 -10.72
N LEU A 274 17.13 -5.18 -11.32
CA LEU A 274 16.48 -4.88 -12.61
C LEU A 274 17.11 -5.64 -13.77
N ASP A 275 18.44 -5.85 -13.77
CA ASP A 275 19.11 -6.66 -14.78
C ASP A 275 18.57 -8.10 -14.75
N ILE A 276 18.53 -8.71 -13.57
CA ILE A 276 18.03 -10.09 -13.37
C ILE A 276 16.55 -10.21 -13.76
N ALA A 277 15.72 -9.24 -13.32
CA ALA A 277 14.30 -9.23 -13.66
C ALA A 277 14.07 -9.10 -15.18
N GLY A 278 14.89 -8.26 -15.85
CA GLY A 278 14.84 -8.09 -17.30
C GLY A 278 15.24 -9.37 -18.06
N GLU A 279 16.34 -10.02 -17.67
CA GLU A 279 16.78 -11.29 -18.26
C GLU A 279 15.75 -12.42 -18.10
N ALA A 280 15.05 -12.44 -16.94
CA ALA A 280 13.99 -13.40 -16.67
C ALA A 280 12.62 -13.01 -17.26
N ASN A 281 12.53 -11.87 -17.96
CA ASN A 281 11.29 -11.30 -18.49
C ASN A 281 10.17 -11.21 -17.43
N LEU A 282 10.51 -10.72 -16.22
CA LEU A 282 9.55 -10.50 -15.15
C LEU A 282 8.91 -9.11 -15.25
N GLY A 283 7.62 -9.04 -14.92
CA GLY A 283 6.96 -7.78 -14.65
C GLY A 283 7.51 -7.15 -13.34
N THR A 284 7.83 -5.86 -13.40
CA THR A 284 8.32 -5.12 -12.23
C THR A 284 7.31 -4.06 -11.80
N LEU A 285 6.93 -4.08 -10.53
CA LEU A 285 6.09 -3.08 -9.90
C LEU A 285 6.93 -2.31 -8.89
N VAL A 286 6.91 -0.99 -9.01
CA VAL A 286 7.63 -0.10 -8.08
C VAL A 286 6.65 0.45 -7.08
N ASN A 287 6.86 0.16 -5.80
CA ASN A 287 6.14 0.82 -4.73
C ASN A 287 6.91 2.03 -4.17
N ARG A 288 6.21 2.93 -3.49
CA ARG A 288 6.76 4.16 -2.89
C ARG A 288 7.50 5.11 -3.86
N PRO A 289 7.08 5.28 -5.13
CA PRO A 289 7.82 6.17 -6.04
C PRO A 289 7.88 7.63 -5.57
N LEU A 290 6.87 8.07 -4.80
CA LEU A 290 6.72 9.43 -4.30
C LEU A 290 6.98 9.60 -2.79
N ASN A 291 7.37 8.51 -2.10
CA ASN A 291 7.67 8.51 -0.68
C ASN A 291 8.86 7.60 -0.42
N ALA A 292 9.90 8.09 0.25
CA ALA A 292 11.05 7.30 0.66
C ALA A 292 10.97 6.92 2.13
N TYR A 293 11.44 5.73 2.48
CA TYR A 293 11.63 5.32 3.86
C TYR A 293 13.13 5.37 4.19
N ARG A 294 13.53 6.33 5.03
CA ARG A 294 14.93 6.53 5.40
C ARG A 294 15.04 6.83 6.89
N ASN A 295 15.98 6.16 7.58
CA ASN A 295 16.23 6.34 9.01
C ASN A 295 14.96 6.22 9.87
N ASN A 296 14.11 5.24 9.58
CA ASN A 296 12.82 5.02 10.21
C ASN A 296 11.82 6.19 10.08
N GLN A 297 12.01 7.03 9.07
CA GLN A 297 11.11 8.13 8.76
C GLN A 297 10.61 8.03 7.32
N LEU A 298 9.30 8.22 7.15
CA LEU A 298 8.71 8.38 5.83
C LEU A 298 8.97 9.82 5.35
N THR A 299 9.58 9.95 4.18
CA THR A 299 9.88 11.24 3.55
C THR A 299 9.12 11.34 2.24
N ARG A 300 8.26 12.36 2.10
CA ARG A 300 7.57 12.63 0.84
C ARG A 300 8.56 13.22 -0.17
N LEU A 301 8.49 12.73 -1.42
CA LEU A 301 9.35 13.16 -2.54
C LEU A 301 8.58 13.99 -3.58
N SER A 302 7.25 13.97 -3.53
CA SER A 302 6.42 14.78 -4.43
C SER A 302 6.08 16.13 -3.81
N ASP A 303 5.82 17.12 -4.66
CA ASP A 303 5.36 18.44 -4.22
C ASP A 303 3.98 18.37 -3.57
N PHE A 304 3.73 19.38 -2.71
CA PHE A 304 2.41 19.60 -2.15
C PHE A 304 1.74 20.76 -2.89
N VAL A 305 0.45 20.61 -3.14
CA VAL A 305 -0.38 21.72 -3.63
C VAL A 305 -1.17 22.26 -2.45
N ILE A 306 -0.98 23.54 -2.13
CA ILE A 306 -1.75 24.24 -1.08
C ILE A 306 -2.47 25.45 -1.68
N LYS A 307 -3.64 25.74 -1.14
CA LYS A 307 -4.43 26.93 -1.53
C LYS A 307 -3.86 28.21 -0.91
N ALA A 308 -3.34 28.10 0.31
CA ALA A 308 -2.75 29.20 1.07
C ALA A 308 -1.71 28.68 2.08
N LYS A 309 -0.68 29.49 2.38
CA LYS A 309 0.26 29.18 3.48
C LYS A 309 -0.44 29.41 4.80
N ILE A 310 -0.30 28.47 5.71
CA ILE A 310 -0.87 28.49 7.07
C ILE A 310 0.23 28.76 8.09
N SER A 311 0.01 29.77 8.90
CA SER A 311 0.91 30.15 10.00
C SER A 311 0.49 29.52 11.35
N ASP A 312 1.36 29.55 12.32
CA ASP A 312 1.08 29.12 13.70
C ASP A 312 -0.16 29.86 14.24
N LYS A 313 -0.29 31.16 13.94
CA LYS A 313 -1.43 31.99 14.36
C LYS A 313 -2.76 31.51 13.77
N ASP A 314 -2.77 31.08 12.50
CA ASP A 314 -3.98 30.57 11.86
C ASP A 314 -4.48 29.28 12.53
N VAL A 315 -3.55 28.41 12.96
CA VAL A 315 -3.89 27.18 13.72
C VAL A 315 -4.42 27.53 15.11
N GLU A 316 -3.78 28.46 15.79
CA GLU A 316 -4.21 28.91 17.14
C GLU A 316 -5.59 29.58 17.09
N GLU A 317 -5.90 30.34 16.05
CA GLU A 317 -7.22 30.95 15.87
C GLU A 317 -8.31 29.89 15.63
N GLU A 318 -8.05 28.91 14.75
CA GLU A 318 -8.99 27.80 14.51
C GLU A 318 -9.17 26.94 15.77
N LEU A 319 -8.10 26.69 16.52
CA LEU A 319 -8.15 25.94 17.78
C LEU A 319 -9.01 26.64 18.84
N LYS A 320 -8.99 27.95 18.91
CA LYS A 320 -9.90 28.71 19.78
C LYS A 320 -11.36 28.53 19.40
N VAL A 321 -11.66 28.56 18.08
CA VAL A 321 -13.01 28.31 17.57
C VAL A 321 -13.45 26.89 17.91
N PHE A 322 -12.59 25.90 17.66
CA PHE A 322 -12.86 24.51 17.96
C PHE A 322 -13.09 24.28 19.46
N THR A 323 -12.25 24.87 20.33
CA THR A 323 -12.39 24.79 21.78
C THR A 323 -13.73 25.32 22.27
N ILE A 324 -14.18 26.45 21.74
CA ILE A 324 -15.48 27.04 22.08
C ILE A 324 -16.62 26.12 21.64
N THR A 325 -16.52 25.60 20.42
CA THR A 325 -17.56 24.72 19.86
C THR A 325 -17.64 23.40 20.64
N GLU A 326 -16.50 22.79 20.96
CA GLU A 326 -16.45 21.58 21.80
C GLU A 326 -17.00 21.82 23.20
N LYS A 327 -16.68 22.97 23.81
CA LYS A 327 -17.18 23.35 25.15
C LYS A 327 -18.70 23.56 25.18
N ASN A 328 -19.28 24.06 24.09
CA ASN A 328 -20.72 24.16 23.93
C ASN A 328 -21.35 22.78 23.79
N MET A 329 -20.75 21.92 22.96
CA MET A 329 -21.20 20.54 22.76
C MET A 329 -21.17 19.71 24.05
N LYS A 330 -20.13 19.87 24.89
CA LYS A 330 -20.02 19.22 26.22
C LYS A 330 -21.18 19.55 27.16
N LYS A 331 -21.84 20.69 27.00
CA LYS A 331 -23.00 21.07 27.83
C LYS A 331 -24.27 20.36 27.40
N GLU A 332 -24.39 20.01 26.12
CA GLU A 332 -25.55 19.39 25.52
C GLU A 332 -25.54 17.84 25.65
N LEU A 333 -24.32 17.23 25.62
CA LEU A 333 -24.13 15.79 25.65
C LEU A 333 -23.70 15.25 27.00
N LYS A 334 -24.53 14.40 27.63
CA LYS A 334 -24.28 13.80 28.95
C LYS A 334 -23.09 12.83 29.02
N TYR A 335 -22.57 12.35 27.91
CA TYR A 335 -21.53 11.30 27.83
C TYR A 335 -20.27 11.72 27.06
N PHE A 336 -20.01 13.00 26.95
CA PHE A 336 -18.82 13.51 26.26
C PHE A 336 -17.65 13.59 27.25
N HIS A 337 -16.75 12.61 27.24
CA HIS A 337 -15.63 12.51 28.17
C HIS A 337 -14.26 12.97 27.62
N GLU A 338 -14.09 13.03 26.30
CA GLU A 338 -12.80 13.40 25.71
C GLU A 338 -12.79 14.85 25.20
N GLY A 339 -11.74 15.60 25.57
CA GLY A 339 -11.47 16.97 25.08
C GLY A 339 -10.43 16.94 23.99
N PHE A 340 -10.85 16.79 22.71
CA PHE A 340 -9.90 16.87 21.60
C PHE A 340 -9.18 18.21 21.52
N SER A 341 -9.89 19.31 21.83
CA SER A 341 -9.29 20.65 21.85
C SER A 341 -8.20 20.78 22.91
N GLU A 342 -8.33 20.12 24.06
CA GLU A 342 -7.33 20.12 25.13
C GLU A 342 -6.06 19.38 24.66
N ILE A 343 -6.23 18.18 24.09
CA ILE A 343 -5.11 17.38 23.54
C ILE A 343 -4.41 18.15 22.43
N LEU A 344 -5.17 18.77 21.51
CA LEU A 344 -4.62 19.53 20.41
C LEU A 344 -3.89 20.78 20.87
N THR A 345 -4.42 21.50 21.88
CA THR A 345 -3.76 22.69 22.44
C THR A 345 -2.33 22.39 22.87
N ASP A 346 -2.11 21.25 23.49
CA ASP A 346 -0.80 20.86 23.99
C ASP A 346 0.12 20.24 22.94
N ARG A 347 -0.44 19.68 21.85
CA ARG A 347 0.32 18.78 20.98
C ARG A 347 0.32 19.12 19.49
N TRP A 348 -0.51 20.03 19.01
CA TRP A 348 -0.67 20.29 17.58
C TRP A 348 0.63 20.69 16.86
N SER A 349 1.56 21.35 17.57
CA SER A 349 2.85 21.79 17.01
C SER A 349 4.00 20.78 17.20
N GLY A 350 3.75 19.68 17.91
CA GLY A 350 4.77 18.70 18.30
C GLY A 350 4.97 17.54 17.34
N PHE A 351 4.21 17.47 16.23
CA PHE A 351 4.39 16.41 15.25
C PHE A 351 5.62 16.66 14.37
N SER A 352 6.33 15.59 14.01
CA SER A 352 7.58 15.69 13.22
C SER A 352 7.38 16.08 11.75
N GLY A 353 6.14 16.12 11.27
CA GLY A 353 5.77 16.49 9.89
C GLY A 353 4.38 15.98 9.54
N ILE A 354 3.98 16.23 8.29
CA ILE A 354 2.65 15.90 7.77
C ILE A 354 2.32 14.39 7.87
N GLU A 355 3.28 13.53 7.65
CA GLU A 355 3.07 12.08 7.72
C GLU A 355 2.78 11.60 9.14
N HIS A 356 3.51 12.15 10.13
CA HIS A 356 3.25 11.87 11.54
C HIS A 356 1.88 12.40 11.96
N TRP A 357 1.53 13.62 11.54
CA TRP A 357 0.22 14.17 11.77
C TRP A 357 -0.89 13.31 11.17
N ASN A 358 -0.79 12.93 9.88
CA ASN A 358 -1.77 12.08 9.21
C ASN A 358 -1.95 10.75 9.95
N MET A 359 -0.86 10.10 10.37
CA MET A 359 -0.93 8.85 11.13
C MET A 359 -1.72 9.02 12.43
N VAL A 360 -1.49 10.11 13.17
CA VAL A 360 -2.19 10.38 14.44
C VAL A 360 -3.64 10.80 14.18
N ARG A 361 -3.91 11.63 13.17
CA ARG A 361 -5.26 12.02 12.77
C ARG A 361 -6.09 10.78 12.42
N ASP A 362 -5.58 9.93 11.53
CA ASP A 362 -6.34 8.82 10.95
C ASP A 362 -6.50 7.63 11.92
N ASN A 363 -5.55 7.41 12.85
CA ASN A 363 -5.60 6.28 13.79
C ASN A 363 -6.05 6.68 15.21
N TYR A 364 -6.09 7.96 15.55
CA TYR A 364 -6.46 8.42 16.88
C TYR A 364 -7.66 9.36 16.86
N PHE A 365 -7.56 10.50 16.16
CA PHE A 365 -8.59 11.54 16.22
C PHE A 365 -9.86 11.15 15.47
N THR A 366 -9.74 10.78 14.21
CA THR A 366 -10.90 10.46 13.35
C THR A 366 -11.73 9.29 13.88
N PRO A 367 -11.16 8.12 14.22
CA PRO A 367 -11.97 7.01 14.73
C PRO A 367 -12.68 7.30 16.04
N ARG A 368 -12.04 8.05 16.95
CA ARG A 368 -12.68 8.45 18.22
C ARG A 368 -13.79 9.46 18.01
N PHE A 369 -13.56 10.41 17.11
CA PHE A 369 -14.58 11.37 16.74
C PHE A 369 -15.81 10.67 16.13
N ASP A 370 -15.59 9.74 15.20
CA ASP A 370 -16.66 8.96 14.57
C ASP A 370 -17.45 8.14 15.60
N GLN A 371 -16.78 7.50 16.57
CA GLN A 371 -17.45 6.78 17.65
C GLN A 371 -18.36 7.70 18.49
N ILE A 372 -17.93 8.92 18.76
CA ILE A 372 -18.72 9.92 19.48
C ILE A 372 -19.95 10.31 18.67
N ILE A 373 -19.79 10.56 17.39
CA ILE A 373 -20.87 11.04 16.50
C ILE A 373 -21.89 9.93 16.22
N HIS A 374 -21.45 8.70 15.93
CA HIS A 374 -22.36 7.59 15.64
C HIS A 374 -23.15 7.09 16.87
N GLY A 375 -22.67 7.37 18.09
CA GLY A 375 -23.37 7.05 19.33
C GLY A 375 -24.49 8.03 19.71
N GLN A 376 -24.77 9.06 18.90
CA GLN A 376 -25.74 10.11 19.21
C GLN A 376 -27.03 9.94 18.39
N GLU A 377 -28.17 9.84 19.07
CA GLU A 377 -29.50 9.78 18.44
C GLU A 377 -30.05 11.15 17.98
N VAL A 378 -29.28 12.24 18.18
CA VAL A 378 -29.76 13.61 17.97
C VAL A 378 -29.09 14.26 16.78
N LYS A 379 -29.88 14.58 15.73
CA LYS A 379 -29.49 15.53 14.70
C LYS A 379 -29.83 16.94 15.19
N ASP A 380 -28.87 17.63 15.80
CA ASP A 380 -29.03 19.04 16.23
C ASP A 380 -28.04 19.95 15.48
N LYS A 381 -28.44 21.19 15.28
CA LYS A 381 -27.57 22.23 14.66
C LYS A 381 -26.23 22.42 15.37
N GLU A 382 -26.16 22.18 16.67
CA GLU A 382 -24.91 22.26 17.42
C GLU A 382 -23.97 21.07 17.10
N LEU A 383 -24.51 19.88 16.86
CA LEU A 383 -23.75 18.71 16.39
C LEU A 383 -23.14 18.98 15.01
N ASP A 384 -23.91 19.52 14.06
CA ASP A 384 -23.41 19.88 12.73
C ASP A 384 -22.29 20.94 12.80
N LYS A 385 -22.43 21.92 13.70
CA LYS A 385 -21.36 22.91 13.94
C LYS A 385 -20.10 22.27 14.50
N TYR A 386 -20.25 21.32 15.43
CA TYR A 386 -19.13 20.62 16.03
C TYR A 386 -18.41 19.75 15.01
N ILE A 387 -19.15 18.99 14.20
CA ILE A 387 -18.58 18.18 13.09
C ILE A 387 -17.79 19.08 12.12
N LYS A 388 -18.40 20.18 11.71
CA LYS A 388 -17.74 21.13 10.81
C LYS A 388 -16.47 21.72 11.43
N SER A 389 -16.54 22.10 12.71
CA SER A 389 -15.40 22.70 13.41
C SER A 389 -14.26 21.70 13.62
N PHE A 390 -14.58 20.43 13.91
CA PHE A 390 -13.58 19.35 13.97
C PHE A 390 -12.89 19.17 12.63
N ASN A 391 -13.64 19.03 11.55
CA ASN A 391 -13.08 18.84 10.20
C ASN A 391 -12.19 20.02 9.78
N ASN A 392 -12.64 21.26 10.03
CA ASN A 392 -11.85 22.45 9.78
C ASN A 392 -10.53 22.44 10.57
N MET A 393 -10.57 22.02 11.83
CA MET A 393 -9.37 21.94 12.67
C MET A 393 -8.38 20.87 12.14
N MET A 394 -8.89 19.69 11.74
CA MET A 394 -8.06 18.62 11.17
C MET A 394 -7.41 19.09 9.86
N GLU A 395 -8.16 19.75 8.99
CA GLU A 395 -7.67 20.31 7.72
C GLU A 395 -6.64 21.43 7.99
N LYS A 396 -6.92 22.33 8.92
CA LYS A 396 -6.02 23.44 9.26
C LYS A 396 -4.64 22.96 9.73
N ILE A 397 -4.58 21.95 10.60
CA ILE A 397 -3.31 21.36 11.05
C ILE A 397 -2.62 20.66 9.89
N SER A 398 -3.37 19.98 9.02
CA SER A 398 -2.80 19.33 7.82
C SER A 398 -2.14 20.37 6.92
N ASP A 399 -2.84 21.45 6.59
CA ASP A 399 -2.32 22.54 5.75
C ASP A 399 -1.11 23.24 6.38
N TYR A 400 -1.08 23.37 7.72
CA TYR A 400 0.07 23.88 8.44
C TYR A 400 1.31 23.00 8.21
N TYR A 401 1.19 21.67 8.41
CA TYR A 401 2.31 20.77 8.20
C TYR A 401 2.72 20.65 6.74
N ILE A 402 1.80 20.77 5.80
CA ILE A 402 2.09 20.89 4.36
C ILE A 402 2.87 22.18 4.10
N THR A 403 2.45 23.32 4.69
CA THR A 403 3.19 24.60 4.57
C THR A 403 4.63 24.45 5.07
N LYS A 404 4.83 23.81 6.24
CA LYS A 404 6.18 23.56 6.77
C LYS A 404 7.01 22.64 5.89
N ALA A 405 6.39 21.62 5.29
CA ALA A 405 7.06 20.72 4.36
C ALA A 405 7.54 21.45 3.09
N ILE A 406 6.72 22.33 2.53
CA ILE A 406 7.08 23.15 1.35
C ILE A 406 8.22 24.11 1.71
N GLU A 407 8.12 24.83 2.83
CA GLU A 407 9.18 25.74 3.27
C GLU A 407 10.54 25.02 3.45
N LYS A 408 10.50 23.77 3.92
CA LYS A 408 11.70 22.93 4.04
C LYS A 408 12.23 22.49 2.67
N SER A 409 11.35 22.11 1.76
CA SER A 409 11.69 21.74 0.37
C SER A 409 12.31 22.92 -0.39
N ASP A 410 11.69 24.10 -0.32
CA ASP A 410 12.20 25.32 -0.95
C ASP A 410 13.63 25.63 -0.50
N LYS A 411 13.92 25.53 0.79
CA LYS A 411 15.28 25.74 1.33
C LYS A 411 16.29 24.72 0.79
N ILE A 412 15.88 23.47 0.64
CA ILE A 412 16.74 22.42 0.08
C ILE A 412 16.99 22.69 -1.40
N HIS A 413 15.96 23.07 -2.17
CA HIS A 413 16.09 23.45 -3.58
C HIS A 413 17.01 24.65 -3.77
N GLU A 414 16.90 25.68 -2.95
CA GLU A 414 17.84 26.82 -2.98
C GLU A 414 19.29 26.41 -2.73
N GLN A 415 19.51 25.47 -1.79
CA GLN A 415 20.85 24.95 -1.52
C GLN A 415 21.38 24.11 -2.67
N LEU A 416 20.58 23.20 -3.22
CA LEU A 416 20.95 22.35 -4.36
C LEU A 416 21.25 23.18 -5.61
N ASN A 417 20.43 24.20 -5.92
CA ASN A 417 20.62 25.08 -7.06
C ASN A 417 21.95 25.86 -7.04
N ARG A 418 22.57 26.01 -5.86
CA ARG A 418 23.94 26.62 -5.78
C ARG A 418 25.03 25.68 -6.29
N PHE A 419 24.76 24.37 -6.31
CA PHE A 419 25.74 23.35 -6.74
C PHE A 419 25.46 22.76 -8.12
N LEU A 420 24.25 22.99 -8.68
CA LEU A 420 23.88 22.46 -9.99
C LEU A 420 24.35 23.40 -11.12
N PRO A 421 24.93 22.86 -12.23
CA PRO A 421 25.18 23.62 -13.44
C PRO A 421 23.90 24.28 -13.96
N ASP A 422 24.05 25.46 -14.59
CA ASP A 422 22.90 26.22 -15.13
C ASP A 422 22.05 25.43 -16.13
N SER A 423 22.66 24.45 -16.83
CA SER A 423 21.99 23.56 -17.76
C SER A 423 21.00 22.57 -17.10
N ILE A 424 21.04 22.41 -15.78
CA ILE A 424 20.21 21.45 -15.03
C ILE A 424 19.18 22.18 -14.14
N LYS A 425 19.35 23.49 -13.91
CA LYS A 425 18.49 24.28 -12.99
C LYS A 425 17.05 24.44 -13.45
N HIS A 426 16.74 24.11 -14.68
CA HIS A 426 15.41 24.31 -15.31
C HIS A 426 14.86 23.04 -15.97
N ALA A 427 15.44 21.87 -15.71
CA ALA A 427 14.94 20.57 -16.11
C ALA A 427 14.12 19.94 -14.96
#